data_ba3cb4bc1f5605c596c186864e97368d
#
_entry.id   ba3cb4bc1f5605c596c186864e97368d
#
_cell.length_a   1.000
_cell.length_b   1.000
_cell.length_c   1.000
_cell.angle_alpha   90.00
_cell.angle_beta   90.00
_cell.angle_gamma   90.00
#
_symmetry.space_group_name_H-M   'P 1'
#
loop_
_entity.id
_entity.type
_entity.pdbx_description
1 polymer ?
#
loop_
_entity_poly.entity_id
_entity_poly.type
_entity_poly.pdbx_seq_one_letter_code
_entity_poly.pdbx_strand_id
1 'polypeptide(L)'
;MATKTDIIKALKGALENFHTENKQEEVGTVLSVGDGTARMSGLSGAKASEMLEFPGGVFGVALNLEEDGVGAVILGEASKIKEGDTVKTTGRILSVPISDDVLGRVIDPLGNPVDGKGKLSAKKFYPIEKIAPGVMTRKSVGVPLQTGIKAVDSMIPIGRGQRELIIGDRQTGKTAIAIDTIINQKGQNVKCIYVAIGQKESKIAKIVARLEETGAMEYTTVVIAGASDPAALSYIAPFTGCTIGEYFMAKGEDALVIYDDLSKQAWAYREISLLLRRPPGREAYPGDVFYLHSRLLERAARLNEENGGGSLTALPIIETQAGDVSAYIPTNVISITDGQIYLETDLFYRGIRPALNVGLSVSRVGSAAQTKAMKKVAGKLRLELAQFRELEAFAQFATDLDAGTRQQIERGRRLTELLKQPQYHPLPFEAQVAVLFAAINGLLDQIPVEKIVDWEEAFQQYLLSSGVDVMKSLQSEKAITDEIEAGLKKLIEDFNQTFSS
;
A
#
# COMPACT_ATOMS: atom_id res chain seq x y z
N MET A 1 61.55 22.90 14.46
CA MET A 1 62.01 22.14 13.29
C MET A 1 61.69 20.69 13.53
N ALA A 2 60.80 20.10 12.74
CA ALA A 2 60.43 18.67 12.87
C ALA A 2 61.69 17.84 12.58
N THR A 3 62.02 16.90 13.43
CA THR A 3 63.21 16.05 13.27
C THR A 3 62.94 15.00 12.19
N LYS A 4 64.05 14.56 11.56
CA LYS A 4 64.02 13.52 10.49
C LYS A 4 63.23 12.27 10.95
N THR A 5 63.23 11.99 12.25
CA THR A 5 62.53 10.87 12.91
C THR A 5 60.97 11.09 12.93
N ASP A 6 60.55 12.35 13.12
CA ASP A 6 59.10 12.69 13.14
C ASP A 6 58.49 12.60 11.75
N ILE A 7 59.24 12.97 10.72
CA ILE A 7 58.82 12.86 9.31
C ILE A 7 58.72 11.38 8.89
N ILE A 8 59.66 10.53 9.31
CA ILE A 8 59.63 9.09 9.03
C ILE A 8 58.46 8.40 9.75
N LYS A 9 58.15 8.84 11.00
CA LYS A 9 56.98 8.31 11.75
C LYS A 9 55.65 8.72 11.12
N ALA A 10 55.57 9.96 10.65
CA ALA A 10 54.38 10.47 9.96
C ALA A 10 54.17 9.76 8.59
N LEU A 11 55.27 9.53 7.85
CA LEU A 11 55.24 8.77 6.59
C LEU A 11 54.87 7.28 6.81
N LYS A 12 55.39 6.63 7.84
CA LYS A 12 54.98 5.28 8.19
C LYS A 12 53.51 5.19 8.59
N GLY A 13 53.01 6.11 9.42
CA GLY A 13 51.62 6.17 9.76
C GLY A 13 50.71 6.48 8.59
N ALA A 14 51.15 7.29 7.64
CA ALA A 14 50.43 7.54 6.37
C ALA A 14 50.40 6.32 5.47
N LEU A 15 51.50 5.56 5.40
CA LEU A 15 51.62 4.31 4.59
C LEU A 15 50.81 3.15 5.24
N GLU A 16 50.80 3.04 6.54
CA GLU A 16 49.98 2.02 7.27
C GLU A 16 48.48 2.29 7.14
N ASN A 17 48.09 3.54 7.00
CA ASN A 17 46.68 3.95 6.76
C ASN A 17 46.31 4.05 5.29
N PHE A 18 47.26 3.80 4.38
CA PHE A 18 47.00 3.79 2.96
C PHE A 18 46.48 2.40 2.53
N HIS A 19 45.26 2.10 2.93
CA HIS A 19 44.50 1.00 2.33
C HIS A 19 43.99 1.51 0.98
N THR A 20 44.77 1.27 -0.06
CA THR A 20 44.23 1.18 -1.43
C THR A 20 43.35 -0.06 -1.43
N GLU A 21 42.04 0.10 -1.21
CA GLU A 21 41.09 -0.86 -1.74
C GLU A 21 41.30 -0.83 -3.26
N ASN A 22 42.07 -1.75 -3.80
CA ASN A 22 42.04 -2.06 -5.21
C ASN A 22 40.64 -2.61 -5.51
N LYS A 23 39.69 -1.73 -5.78
CA LYS A 23 38.46 -2.12 -6.45
C LYS A 23 38.86 -2.52 -7.85
N GLN A 24 38.94 -3.82 -8.10
CA GLN A 24 38.98 -4.33 -9.46
C GLN A 24 37.65 -3.97 -10.11
N GLU A 25 37.60 -2.87 -10.86
CA GLU A 25 36.49 -2.56 -11.75
C GLU A 25 36.60 -3.48 -12.94
N GLU A 26 35.64 -4.40 -13.08
CA GLU A 26 35.54 -5.15 -14.33
C GLU A 26 34.88 -4.24 -15.38
N VAL A 27 35.48 -4.30 -16.57
CA VAL A 27 35.07 -3.48 -17.71
C VAL A 27 34.52 -4.39 -18.80
N GLY A 28 33.38 -4.01 -19.34
CA GLY A 28 32.72 -4.67 -20.47
C GLY A 28 32.52 -3.70 -21.63
N THR A 29 32.02 -4.22 -22.73
CA THR A 29 31.68 -3.46 -23.92
C THR A 29 30.23 -3.65 -24.28
N VAL A 30 29.52 -2.57 -24.58
CA VAL A 30 28.15 -2.60 -25.07
C VAL A 30 28.08 -3.22 -26.45
N LEU A 31 27.41 -4.35 -26.59
CA LEU A 31 27.22 -5.07 -27.86
C LEU A 31 25.99 -4.56 -28.62
N SER A 32 24.94 -4.22 -27.90
CA SER A 32 23.70 -3.63 -28.45
C SER A 32 22.98 -2.84 -27.39
N VAL A 33 22.33 -1.77 -27.82
CA VAL A 33 21.44 -0.95 -26.94
C VAL A 33 20.17 -0.60 -27.70
N GLY A 34 19.04 -0.69 -27.02
CA GLY A 34 17.73 -0.34 -27.59
C GLY A 34 16.62 -0.50 -26.56
N ASP A 35 15.58 0.32 -26.69
CA ASP A 35 14.35 0.24 -25.89
C ASP A 35 14.57 0.14 -24.36
N GLY A 36 15.57 0.86 -23.84
CA GLY A 36 15.87 0.87 -22.40
C GLY A 36 16.61 -0.35 -21.89
N THR A 37 17.15 -1.21 -22.78
CA THR A 37 18.00 -2.35 -22.44
C THR A 37 19.34 -2.30 -23.14
N ALA A 38 20.35 -2.94 -22.56
CA ALA A 38 21.67 -3.13 -23.19
C ALA A 38 22.17 -4.56 -22.99
N ARG A 39 22.88 -5.09 -24.01
CA ARG A 39 23.64 -6.31 -23.88
C ARG A 39 25.13 -5.97 -23.95
N MET A 40 25.89 -6.55 -23.06
CA MET A 40 27.32 -6.30 -22.94
C MET A 40 28.09 -7.60 -22.96
N SER A 41 29.32 -7.56 -23.51
CA SER A 41 30.32 -8.62 -23.34
C SER A 41 31.28 -8.25 -22.19
N GLY A 42 31.96 -9.24 -21.67
CA GLY A 42 32.80 -9.07 -20.48
C GLY A 42 31.90 -9.07 -19.19
N LEU A 43 32.38 -8.47 -18.12
CA LEU A 43 31.65 -8.41 -16.84
C LEU A 43 31.35 -9.78 -16.24
N SER A 44 32.28 -10.74 -16.34
CA SER A 44 32.08 -12.12 -15.87
C SER A 44 31.86 -12.23 -14.37
N GLY A 45 32.30 -11.26 -13.58
CA GLY A 45 32.07 -11.15 -12.14
C GLY A 45 30.84 -10.33 -11.72
N ALA A 46 30.07 -9.81 -12.67
CA ALA A 46 28.86 -9.05 -12.36
C ALA A 46 27.84 -9.92 -11.63
N LYS A 47 27.19 -9.34 -10.63
CA LYS A 47 26.15 -10.02 -9.84
C LYS A 47 24.75 -9.65 -10.34
N ALA A 48 23.79 -10.53 -10.14
CA ALA A 48 22.39 -10.20 -10.38
C ALA A 48 21.98 -8.97 -9.54
N SER A 49 21.22 -8.06 -10.14
CA SER A 49 20.81 -6.78 -9.55
C SER A 49 21.96 -5.81 -9.22
N GLU A 50 23.16 -6.04 -9.75
CA GLU A 50 24.27 -5.11 -9.61
C GLU A 50 24.08 -3.87 -10.49
N MET A 51 24.42 -2.71 -9.95
CA MET A 51 24.46 -1.46 -10.69
C MET A 51 25.68 -1.47 -11.64
N LEU A 52 25.43 -1.13 -12.88
CA LEU A 52 26.43 -0.95 -13.92
C LEU A 52 26.50 0.53 -14.28
N GLU A 53 27.71 1.06 -14.47
CA GLU A 53 27.96 2.44 -14.88
C GLU A 53 28.27 2.52 -16.35
N PHE A 54 27.49 3.28 -17.09
CA PHE A 54 27.65 3.58 -18.50
C PHE A 54 28.24 5.00 -18.69
N PRO A 55 28.73 5.34 -19.88
CA PRO A 55 29.20 6.68 -20.19
C PRO A 55 28.12 7.75 -19.90
N GLY A 56 28.60 8.95 -19.57
CA GLY A 56 27.70 10.07 -19.28
C GLY A 56 26.92 10.00 -17.92
N GLY A 57 27.37 9.10 -17.02
CA GLY A 57 26.77 8.96 -15.70
C GLY A 57 25.40 8.27 -15.73
N VAL A 58 25.12 7.51 -16.78
CA VAL A 58 23.93 6.66 -16.88
C VAL A 58 24.16 5.36 -16.13
N PHE A 59 23.19 4.92 -15.35
CA PHE A 59 23.25 3.64 -14.64
C PHE A 59 22.31 2.62 -15.27
N GLY A 60 22.65 1.35 -15.10
CA GLY A 60 21.81 0.21 -15.43
C GLY A 60 21.87 -0.85 -14.34
N VAL A 61 21.02 -1.85 -14.45
CA VAL A 61 20.97 -3.00 -13.53
C VAL A 61 21.14 -4.29 -14.32
N ALA A 62 22.10 -5.11 -13.91
CA ALA A 62 22.32 -6.44 -14.47
C ALA A 62 21.12 -7.36 -14.11
N LEU A 63 20.37 -7.83 -15.11
CA LEU A 63 19.24 -8.73 -14.92
C LEU A 63 19.45 -10.12 -15.54
N ASN A 64 20.11 -10.22 -16.69
CA ASN A 64 20.47 -11.47 -17.31
C ASN A 64 21.99 -11.66 -17.18
N LEU A 65 22.38 -12.76 -16.56
CA LEU A 65 23.78 -13.19 -16.52
C LEU A 65 23.89 -14.45 -17.39
N GLU A 66 24.49 -14.30 -18.56
CA GLU A 66 24.68 -15.36 -19.54
C GLU A 66 26.19 -15.71 -19.61
N GLU A 67 26.53 -16.86 -20.14
CA GLU A 67 27.92 -17.29 -20.26
C GLU A 67 28.74 -16.31 -21.09
N ASP A 68 28.16 -15.78 -22.16
CA ASP A 68 28.81 -14.89 -23.13
C ASP A 68 28.55 -13.41 -22.90
N GLY A 69 27.79 -13.02 -21.87
CA GLY A 69 27.48 -11.63 -21.65
C GLY A 69 26.47 -11.32 -20.56
N VAL A 70 26.22 -10.04 -20.37
CA VAL A 70 25.30 -9.51 -19.40
C VAL A 70 24.22 -8.70 -20.11
N GLY A 71 22.96 -8.98 -19.79
CA GLY A 71 21.81 -8.15 -20.16
C GLY A 71 21.42 -7.23 -19.01
N ALA A 72 21.37 -5.92 -19.28
CA ALA A 72 21.01 -4.93 -18.30
C ALA A 72 19.79 -4.08 -18.74
N VAL A 73 19.09 -3.57 -17.76
CA VAL A 73 18.05 -2.53 -17.92
C VAL A 73 18.65 -1.19 -17.57
N ILE A 74 18.42 -0.19 -18.41
CA ILE A 74 18.96 1.16 -18.26
C ILE A 74 18.02 1.98 -17.37
N LEU A 75 18.59 2.61 -16.34
CA LEU A 75 17.86 3.43 -15.36
C LEU A 75 17.88 4.93 -15.72
N GLY A 76 17.92 5.26 -16.98
CA GLY A 76 18.00 6.63 -17.47
C GLY A 76 17.81 6.71 -18.98
N GLU A 77 18.35 7.77 -19.58
CA GLU A 77 18.25 7.99 -21.03
C GLU A 77 19.15 7.04 -21.82
N ALA A 78 18.58 5.98 -22.38
CA ALA A 78 19.29 5.00 -23.20
C ALA A 78 19.93 5.63 -24.45
N SER A 79 19.40 6.76 -24.93
CA SER A 79 19.95 7.50 -26.11
C SER A 79 21.38 8.01 -25.91
N LYS A 80 21.87 8.10 -24.69
CA LYS A 80 23.25 8.50 -24.35
C LYS A 80 24.25 7.36 -24.48
N ILE A 81 23.79 6.12 -24.65
CA ILE A 81 24.63 4.92 -24.72
C ILE A 81 24.70 4.45 -26.17
N LYS A 82 25.86 4.04 -26.62
CA LYS A 82 26.12 3.54 -27.98
C LYS A 82 26.78 2.17 -27.96
N GLU A 83 26.64 1.43 -29.06
CA GLU A 83 27.40 0.21 -29.27
C GLU A 83 28.91 0.54 -29.30
N GLY A 84 29.68 -0.32 -28.64
CA GLY A 84 31.13 -0.12 -28.45
C GLY A 84 31.49 0.70 -27.20
N ASP A 85 30.51 1.28 -26.51
CA ASP A 85 30.76 2.01 -25.26
C ASP A 85 31.27 1.07 -24.16
N THR A 86 32.12 1.64 -23.30
CA THR A 86 32.63 0.93 -22.13
C THR A 86 31.63 0.99 -20.97
N VAL A 87 31.36 -0.14 -20.37
CA VAL A 87 30.52 -0.26 -19.16
C VAL A 87 31.34 -0.84 -18.00
N LYS A 88 31.10 -0.41 -16.78
CA LYS A 88 31.82 -0.83 -15.58
C LYS A 88 30.90 -1.45 -14.56
N THR A 89 31.40 -2.46 -13.86
CA THR A 89 30.73 -2.92 -12.60
C THR A 89 31.00 -1.90 -11.50
N THR A 90 29.99 -1.70 -10.64
CA THR A 90 30.13 -0.79 -9.48
C THR A 90 30.43 -1.52 -8.18
N GLY A 91 30.33 -2.86 -8.17
CA GLY A 91 30.42 -3.68 -6.98
C GLY A 91 29.23 -3.47 -6.00
N ARG A 92 28.21 -2.70 -6.39
CA ARG A 92 27.06 -2.36 -5.57
C ARG A 92 25.79 -2.92 -6.14
N ILE A 93 25.04 -3.65 -5.34
CA ILE A 93 23.66 -4.00 -5.65
C ILE A 93 22.81 -2.73 -5.65
N LEU A 94 21.79 -2.67 -6.50
CA LEU A 94 20.89 -1.53 -6.61
C LEU A 94 20.36 -1.15 -5.23
N SER A 95 20.67 0.07 -4.81
CA SER A 95 20.39 0.58 -3.47
C SER A 95 19.89 2.02 -3.54
N VAL A 96 19.06 2.41 -2.60
CA VAL A 96 18.50 3.77 -2.51
C VAL A 96 18.93 4.45 -1.20
N PRO A 97 19.15 5.79 -1.25
CA PRO A 97 19.47 6.56 -0.05
C PRO A 97 18.19 6.73 0.78
N ILE A 98 18.22 6.33 2.07
CA ILE A 98 17.09 6.48 2.98
C ILE A 98 17.54 7.10 4.30
N SER A 99 16.76 8.07 4.77
CA SER A 99 16.84 8.70 6.08
C SER A 99 15.44 9.13 6.52
N ASP A 100 15.30 9.67 7.73
CA ASP A 100 14.01 10.18 8.22
C ASP A 100 13.49 11.36 7.36
N ASP A 101 14.40 12.08 6.68
CA ASP A 101 14.08 13.20 5.79
C ASP A 101 13.24 12.79 4.55
N VAL A 102 13.05 11.50 4.32
CA VAL A 102 12.23 10.99 3.22
C VAL A 102 10.73 11.27 3.46
N LEU A 103 10.33 11.47 4.72
CA LEU A 103 8.96 11.85 5.05
C LEU A 103 8.63 13.26 4.53
N GLY A 104 7.44 13.44 4.01
CA GLY A 104 7.02 14.69 3.39
C GLY A 104 7.57 14.93 1.99
N ARG A 105 8.27 13.96 1.41
CA ARG A 105 8.97 14.10 0.14
C ARG A 105 8.32 13.29 -0.98
N VAL A 106 8.54 13.78 -2.18
CA VAL A 106 8.22 13.09 -3.43
C VAL A 106 9.53 12.75 -4.11
N ILE A 107 9.77 11.46 -4.37
CA ILE A 107 11.04 10.93 -4.90
C ILE A 107 10.79 10.01 -6.11
N ASP A 108 11.82 9.88 -6.94
CA ASP A 108 11.86 8.85 -7.98
C ASP A 108 12.22 7.46 -7.40
N PRO A 109 12.14 6.38 -8.17
CA PRO A 109 12.51 5.04 -7.70
C PRO A 109 13.99 4.86 -7.34
N LEU A 110 14.86 5.77 -7.71
CA LEU A 110 16.28 5.78 -7.35
C LEU A 110 16.56 6.56 -6.06
N GLY A 111 15.51 7.16 -5.46
CA GLY A 111 15.61 7.96 -4.24
C GLY A 111 15.97 9.44 -4.48
N ASN A 112 15.93 9.91 -5.73
CA ASN A 112 16.16 11.32 -6.02
C ASN A 112 14.87 12.13 -5.79
N PRO A 113 14.94 13.25 -5.07
CA PRO A 113 13.79 14.15 -4.90
C PRO A 113 13.35 14.77 -6.23
N VAL A 114 12.04 14.75 -6.49
CA VAL A 114 11.40 15.39 -7.65
C VAL A 114 10.44 16.51 -7.26
N ASP A 115 10.37 16.84 -5.97
CA ASP A 115 9.46 17.83 -5.39
C ASP A 115 10.02 19.26 -5.31
N GLY A 116 11.23 19.50 -5.81
CA GLY A 116 11.88 20.79 -5.74
C GLY A 116 12.36 21.23 -4.34
N LYS A 117 12.16 20.41 -3.31
CA LYS A 117 12.51 20.75 -1.91
C LYS A 117 13.99 20.46 -1.54
N GLY A 118 14.87 20.32 -2.54
CA GLY A 118 16.31 20.09 -2.35
C GLY A 118 16.67 18.61 -2.11
N LYS A 119 17.96 18.33 -1.91
CA LYS A 119 18.49 16.95 -1.78
C LYS A 119 18.16 16.35 -0.42
N LEU A 120 18.01 15.02 -0.36
CA LEU A 120 17.95 14.28 0.90
C LEU A 120 19.32 14.22 1.56
N SER A 121 19.36 14.28 2.89
CA SER A 121 20.60 14.22 3.68
C SER A 121 21.05 12.79 4.02
N ALA A 122 20.54 11.79 3.29
CA ALA A 122 20.81 10.38 3.55
C ALA A 122 22.29 10.03 3.37
N LYS A 123 22.87 9.43 4.42
CA LYS A 123 24.27 8.94 4.42
C LYS A 123 24.37 7.42 4.20
N LYS A 124 23.26 6.70 4.34
CA LYS A 124 23.19 5.25 4.20
C LYS A 124 22.37 4.86 2.98
N PHE A 125 22.86 3.85 2.28
CA PHE A 125 22.16 3.24 1.15
C PHE A 125 21.63 1.88 1.57
N TYR A 126 20.39 1.59 1.19
CA TYR A 126 19.72 0.34 1.49
C TYR A 126 19.41 -0.40 0.18
N PRO A 127 19.76 -1.69 0.06
CA PRO A 127 19.44 -2.46 -1.15
C PRO A 127 17.92 -2.54 -1.32
N ILE A 128 17.46 -2.33 -2.55
CA ILE A 128 16.02 -2.38 -2.85
C ILE A 128 15.50 -3.81 -2.87
N GLU A 129 16.35 -4.80 -3.16
CA GLU A 129 16.02 -6.22 -3.04
C GLU A 129 16.66 -6.80 -1.77
N LYS A 130 15.81 -7.41 -0.96
CA LYS A 130 16.17 -8.01 0.33
C LYS A 130 15.30 -9.23 0.60
N ILE A 131 15.88 -10.22 1.25
CA ILE A 131 15.13 -11.40 1.70
C ILE A 131 14.10 -10.99 2.76
N ALA A 132 12.89 -11.50 2.61
CA ALA A 132 11.80 -11.26 3.56
C ALA A 132 12.15 -11.77 4.97
N PRO A 133 11.57 -11.15 6.03
CA PRO A 133 11.73 -11.63 7.40
C PRO A 133 11.34 -13.12 7.52
N GLY A 134 12.20 -13.92 8.17
CA GLY A 134 11.94 -15.34 8.39
C GLY A 134 10.82 -15.60 9.40
N VAL A 135 10.34 -16.83 9.47
CA VAL A 135 9.22 -17.24 10.36
C VAL A 135 9.52 -16.91 11.82
N MET A 136 10.76 -17.14 12.28
CA MET A 136 11.16 -16.93 13.68
C MET A 136 11.21 -15.45 14.09
N THR A 137 11.25 -14.52 13.13
CA THR A 137 11.29 -13.08 13.40
C THR A 137 9.92 -12.44 13.40
N ARG A 138 8.90 -13.17 12.96
CA ARG A 138 7.52 -12.66 12.81
C ARG A 138 6.71 -12.85 14.08
N LYS A 139 5.77 -11.94 14.28
CA LYS A 139 4.68 -12.01 15.27
C LYS A 139 3.34 -12.06 14.55
N SER A 140 2.37 -12.75 15.12
CA SER A 140 1.00 -12.77 14.58
C SER A 140 0.39 -11.38 14.51
N VAL A 141 -0.32 -11.10 13.42
CA VAL A 141 -1.04 -9.85 13.21
C VAL A 141 -2.26 -9.80 14.13
N GLY A 142 -2.38 -8.76 14.94
CA GLY A 142 -3.48 -8.62 15.91
C GLY A 142 -3.70 -7.17 16.36
N VAL A 143 -3.02 -6.20 15.72
CA VAL A 143 -3.25 -4.77 15.97
C VAL A 143 -3.94 -4.19 14.73
N PRO A 144 -5.10 -3.53 14.87
CA PRO A 144 -5.80 -2.98 13.72
C PRO A 144 -5.02 -1.85 13.04
N LEU A 145 -5.04 -1.84 11.71
CA LEU A 145 -4.76 -0.69 10.88
C LEU A 145 -6.12 -0.08 10.50
N GLN A 146 -6.47 1.03 11.11
CA GLN A 146 -7.75 1.69 10.87
C GLN A 146 -7.72 2.39 9.50
N THR A 147 -8.58 1.99 8.58
CA THR A 147 -8.67 2.63 7.27
C THR A 147 -9.51 3.90 7.30
N GLY A 148 -10.36 4.05 8.31
CA GLY A 148 -11.34 5.12 8.41
C GLY A 148 -12.57 4.89 7.53
N ILE A 149 -12.67 3.75 6.87
CA ILE A 149 -13.77 3.39 5.98
C ILE A 149 -14.65 2.36 6.67
N LYS A 150 -15.87 2.75 7.01
CA LYS A 150 -16.83 1.91 7.76
C LYS A 150 -16.97 0.50 7.20
N ALA A 151 -17.16 0.40 5.89
CA ALA A 151 -17.34 -0.89 5.21
C ALA A 151 -16.10 -1.78 5.29
N VAL A 152 -14.90 -1.21 5.27
CA VAL A 152 -13.64 -1.97 5.36
C VAL A 152 -13.38 -2.36 6.81
N ASP A 153 -13.32 -1.39 7.71
CA ASP A 153 -12.93 -1.63 9.12
C ASP A 153 -13.90 -2.57 9.85
N SER A 154 -15.19 -2.58 9.45
CA SER A 154 -16.19 -3.47 10.03
C SER A 154 -16.19 -4.87 9.42
N MET A 155 -16.04 -5.02 8.09
CA MET A 155 -16.26 -6.30 7.42
C MET A 155 -14.98 -6.97 6.92
N ILE A 156 -13.96 -6.20 6.56
CA ILE A 156 -12.69 -6.70 6.01
C ILE A 156 -11.54 -5.98 6.73
N PRO A 157 -11.42 -6.19 8.04
CA PRO A 157 -10.44 -5.47 8.84
C PRO A 157 -9.01 -5.82 8.44
N ILE A 158 -8.15 -4.80 8.46
CA ILE A 158 -6.74 -4.91 8.13
C ILE A 158 -5.92 -4.78 9.41
N GLY A 159 -4.94 -5.63 9.58
CA GLY A 159 -4.01 -5.58 10.72
C GLY A 159 -2.64 -5.03 10.32
N ARG A 160 -1.94 -4.43 11.27
CA ARG A 160 -0.57 -3.95 11.07
C ARG A 160 0.38 -5.12 10.82
N GLY A 161 1.01 -5.12 9.64
CA GLY A 161 1.84 -6.22 9.14
C GLY A 161 1.13 -7.17 8.17
N GLN A 162 -0.15 -6.94 7.85
CA GLN A 162 -0.93 -7.70 6.89
C GLN A 162 -0.69 -7.24 5.46
N ARG A 163 -0.92 -8.15 4.50
CA ARG A 163 -0.99 -7.85 3.06
C ARG A 163 -2.43 -7.96 2.61
N GLU A 164 -3.08 -6.85 2.33
CA GLU A 164 -4.48 -6.84 1.88
C GLU A 164 -4.58 -6.26 0.49
N LEU A 165 -5.06 -7.06 -0.46
CA LEU A 165 -5.19 -6.66 -1.86
C LEU A 165 -6.42 -5.76 -2.07
N ILE A 166 -6.26 -4.67 -2.80
CA ILE A 166 -7.38 -3.87 -3.32
C ILE A 166 -7.50 -4.17 -4.81
N ILE A 167 -8.60 -4.80 -5.22
CA ILE A 167 -8.78 -5.31 -6.58
C ILE A 167 -10.12 -4.86 -7.18
N GLY A 168 -10.13 -4.58 -8.47
CA GLY A 168 -11.33 -4.20 -9.23
C GLY A 168 -10.99 -3.50 -10.54
N ASP A 169 -12.01 -3.21 -11.35
CA ASP A 169 -11.85 -2.54 -12.64
C ASP A 169 -11.38 -1.09 -12.51
N ARG A 170 -11.06 -0.47 -13.64
CA ARG A 170 -10.71 0.96 -13.68
C ARG A 170 -11.81 1.82 -13.08
N GLN A 171 -11.42 2.87 -12.34
CA GLN A 171 -12.32 3.87 -11.76
C GLN A 171 -13.36 3.35 -10.75
N THR A 172 -13.17 2.18 -10.16
CA THR A 172 -14.04 1.62 -9.11
C THR A 172 -13.76 2.16 -7.71
N GLY A 173 -12.77 3.03 -7.54
CA GLY A 173 -12.43 3.64 -6.25
C GLY A 173 -11.22 3.05 -5.53
N LYS A 174 -10.42 2.17 -6.15
CA LYS A 174 -9.22 1.55 -5.54
C LYS A 174 -8.26 2.56 -4.92
N THR A 175 -7.86 3.56 -5.70
CA THR A 175 -6.97 4.66 -5.22
C THR A 175 -7.63 5.47 -4.11
N ALA A 176 -8.96 5.66 -4.13
CA ALA A 176 -9.67 6.40 -3.08
C ALA A 176 -9.55 5.70 -1.72
N ILE A 177 -9.79 4.38 -1.67
CA ILE A 177 -9.60 3.58 -0.44
C ILE A 177 -8.16 3.73 0.08
N ALA A 178 -7.17 3.67 -0.83
CA ALA A 178 -5.77 3.80 -0.47
C ALA A 178 -5.45 5.18 0.15
N ILE A 179 -5.93 6.27 -0.46
CA ILE A 179 -5.69 7.63 0.02
C ILE A 179 -6.43 7.90 1.32
N ASP A 180 -7.69 7.46 1.45
CA ASP A 180 -8.45 7.57 2.70
C ASP A 180 -7.75 6.83 3.84
N THR A 181 -7.19 5.65 3.56
CA THR A 181 -6.39 4.91 4.54
C THR A 181 -5.16 5.70 4.98
N ILE A 182 -4.44 6.37 4.07
CA ILE A 182 -3.31 7.25 4.43
C ILE A 182 -3.78 8.42 5.29
N ILE A 183 -4.82 9.13 4.87
CA ILE A 183 -5.36 10.30 5.60
C ILE A 183 -5.74 9.90 7.04
N ASN A 184 -6.31 8.73 7.22
CA ASN A 184 -6.72 8.23 8.53
C ASN A 184 -5.55 7.83 9.46
N GLN A 185 -4.31 7.77 8.96
CA GLN A 185 -3.16 7.47 9.82
C GLN A 185 -2.69 8.68 10.65
N LYS A 186 -3.31 9.86 10.47
CA LYS A 186 -3.00 11.03 11.29
C LYS A 186 -3.15 10.72 12.78
N GLY A 187 -2.08 10.89 13.54
CA GLY A 187 -2.05 10.58 14.97
C GLY A 187 -1.98 9.08 15.34
N GLN A 188 -1.92 8.17 14.35
CA GLN A 188 -1.83 6.72 14.58
C GLN A 188 -0.39 6.18 14.66
N ASN A 189 0.62 7.05 14.54
CA ASN A 189 2.04 6.71 14.52
C ASN A 189 2.41 5.68 13.42
N VAL A 190 1.80 5.78 12.26
CA VAL A 190 2.11 4.96 11.09
C VAL A 190 2.78 5.82 10.03
N LYS A 191 3.93 5.39 9.54
CA LYS A 191 4.61 6.02 8.40
C LYS A 191 4.04 5.46 7.11
N CYS A 192 3.62 6.33 6.20
CA CYS A 192 2.97 5.94 4.97
C CYS A 192 3.90 6.08 3.77
N ILE A 193 3.85 5.12 2.86
CA ILE A 193 4.56 5.13 1.60
C ILE A 193 3.56 4.89 0.48
N TYR A 194 3.36 5.87 -0.40
CA TYR A 194 2.53 5.73 -1.58
C TYR A 194 3.40 5.57 -2.82
N VAL A 195 3.30 4.44 -3.48
CA VAL A 195 4.06 4.12 -4.69
C VAL A 195 3.16 4.24 -5.91
N ALA A 196 3.34 5.29 -6.70
CA ALA A 196 2.64 5.51 -7.96
C ALA A 196 3.42 4.85 -9.09
N ILE A 197 2.81 3.85 -9.76
CA ILE A 197 3.46 3.03 -10.79
C ILE A 197 2.76 3.23 -12.12
N GLY A 198 3.48 3.76 -13.11
CA GLY A 198 2.97 3.98 -14.48
C GLY A 198 1.73 4.86 -14.52
N GLN A 199 1.59 5.81 -13.60
CA GLN A 199 0.44 6.71 -13.53
C GLN A 199 0.74 8.05 -14.23
N LYS A 200 -0.32 8.72 -14.69
CA LYS A 200 -0.20 10.07 -15.27
C LYS A 200 0.22 11.06 -14.20
N GLU A 201 1.21 11.90 -14.51
CA GLU A 201 1.73 12.93 -13.59
C GLU A 201 0.63 13.84 -13.05
N SER A 202 -0.35 14.22 -13.88
CA SER A 202 -1.50 15.04 -13.46
C SER A 202 -2.38 14.37 -12.40
N LYS A 203 -2.48 13.03 -12.40
CA LYS A 203 -3.18 12.28 -11.35
C LYS A 203 -2.36 12.27 -10.07
N ILE A 204 -1.06 12.06 -10.18
CA ILE A 204 -0.14 12.03 -9.04
C ILE A 204 -0.11 13.40 -8.35
N ALA A 205 -0.01 14.50 -9.13
CA ALA A 205 -0.05 15.86 -8.59
C ALA A 205 -1.32 16.14 -7.77
N LYS A 206 -2.49 15.65 -8.23
CA LYS A 206 -3.74 15.78 -7.46
C LYS A 206 -3.72 14.99 -6.15
N ILE A 207 -3.11 13.80 -6.14
CA ILE A 207 -2.97 12.99 -4.94
C ILE A 207 -2.05 13.69 -3.93
N VAL A 208 -0.88 14.17 -4.39
CA VAL A 208 0.07 14.91 -3.54
C VAL A 208 -0.60 16.15 -2.94
N ALA A 209 -1.28 16.96 -3.76
CA ALA A 209 -2.01 18.14 -3.30
C ALA A 209 -3.06 17.77 -2.23
N ARG A 210 -3.80 16.67 -2.42
CA ARG A 210 -4.78 16.21 -1.42
C ARG A 210 -4.11 15.77 -0.11
N LEU A 211 -2.98 15.08 -0.17
CA LEU A 211 -2.23 14.69 1.02
C LEU A 211 -1.64 15.91 1.75
N GLU A 212 -1.23 16.95 1.01
CA GLU A 212 -0.78 18.23 1.60
C GLU A 212 -1.95 18.97 2.27
N GLU A 213 -3.09 19.10 1.61
CA GLU A 213 -4.30 19.77 2.14
C GLU A 213 -4.78 19.12 3.46
N THR A 214 -4.69 17.81 3.58
CA THR A 214 -5.12 17.08 4.79
C THR A 214 -4.04 17.00 5.87
N GLY A 215 -2.81 17.47 5.57
CA GLY A 215 -1.64 17.34 6.42
C GLY A 215 -1.05 15.92 6.45
N ALA A 216 -1.53 15.01 5.59
CA ALA A 216 -1.05 13.63 5.54
C ALA A 216 0.35 13.50 4.93
N MET A 217 0.82 14.49 4.19
CA MET A 217 2.20 14.51 3.68
C MET A 217 3.25 14.51 4.79
N GLU A 218 2.96 15.03 5.98
CA GLU A 218 3.94 15.10 7.10
C GLU A 218 4.49 13.71 7.48
N TYR A 219 3.68 12.67 7.34
CA TYR A 219 4.05 11.28 7.64
C TYR A 219 4.05 10.36 6.41
N THR A 220 4.01 10.93 5.23
CA THR A 220 3.92 10.18 3.96
C THR A 220 5.12 10.46 3.06
N THR A 221 5.66 9.42 2.45
CA THR A 221 6.61 9.50 1.32
C THR A 221 5.89 9.05 0.05
N VAL A 222 6.06 9.79 -1.04
CA VAL A 222 5.53 9.42 -2.35
C VAL A 222 6.68 9.00 -3.27
N VAL A 223 6.62 7.76 -3.79
CA VAL A 223 7.57 7.25 -4.79
C VAL A 223 6.87 7.25 -6.14
N ILE A 224 7.46 7.91 -7.15
CA ILE A 224 6.82 8.10 -8.45
C ILE A 224 7.62 7.44 -9.56
N ALA A 225 6.97 6.51 -10.28
CA ALA A 225 7.35 6.11 -11.63
C ALA A 225 6.21 6.50 -12.56
N GLY A 226 6.39 7.56 -13.34
CA GLY A 226 5.38 8.12 -14.24
C GLY A 226 5.08 7.22 -15.44
N ALA A 227 3.99 7.50 -16.14
CA ALA A 227 3.63 6.75 -17.34
C ALA A 227 4.54 7.01 -18.54
N SER A 228 5.31 8.11 -18.50
CA SER A 228 6.30 8.49 -19.51
C SER A 228 7.71 8.00 -19.19
N ASP A 229 7.92 7.48 -17.98
CA ASP A 229 9.21 7.00 -17.53
C ASP A 229 9.55 5.64 -18.14
N PRO A 230 10.85 5.29 -18.28
CA PRO A 230 11.27 3.96 -18.71
C PRO A 230 10.64 2.85 -17.87
N ALA A 231 10.31 1.72 -18.51
CA ALA A 231 9.73 0.55 -17.83
C ALA A 231 10.56 0.08 -16.63
N ALA A 232 11.88 0.27 -16.68
CA ALA A 232 12.80 0.00 -15.57
C ALA A 232 12.40 0.69 -14.27
N LEU A 233 11.99 1.95 -14.32
CA LEU A 233 11.58 2.70 -13.14
C LEU A 233 10.26 2.17 -12.56
N SER A 234 9.29 1.82 -13.42
CA SER A 234 8.05 1.17 -13.00
C SER A 234 8.29 -0.21 -12.36
N TYR A 235 9.30 -0.94 -12.85
CA TYR A 235 9.70 -2.24 -12.29
C TYR A 235 10.28 -2.10 -10.87
N ILE A 236 11.18 -1.13 -10.64
CA ILE A 236 11.88 -0.99 -9.35
C ILE A 236 11.11 -0.19 -8.30
N ALA A 237 10.19 0.68 -8.69
CA ALA A 237 9.45 1.57 -7.76
C ALA A 237 8.83 0.85 -6.56
N PRO A 238 8.14 -0.31 -6.72
CA PRO A 238 7.59 -1.03 -5.56
C PRO A 238 8.66 -1.52 -4.59
N PHE A 239 9.80 -1.95 -5.08
CA PHE A 239 10.91 -2.40 -4.22
C PHE A 239 11.50 -1.23 -3.43
N THR A 240 11.65 -0.07 -4.04
CA THR A 240 12.06 1.17 -3.35
C THR A 240 11.08 1.54 -2.24
N GLY A 241 9.77 1.56 -2.54
CA GLY A 241 8.75 1.84 -1.54
C GLY A 241 8.75 0.83 -0.38
N CYS A 242 8.94 -0.46 -0.69
CA CYS A 242 9.08 -1.51 0.31
C CYS A 242 10.29 -1.27 1.22
N THR A 243 11.44 -0.92 0.64
CA THR A 243 12.68 -0.67 1.39
C THR A 243 12.55 0.53 2.32
N ILE A 244 11.84 1.58 1.93
CA ILE A 244 11.53 2.71 2.81
C ILE A 244 10.65 2.25 3.98
N GLY A 245 9.62 1.44 3.72
CA GLY A 245 8.78 0.86 4.78
C GLY A 245 9.56 -0.04 5.72
N GLU A 246 10.46 -0.88 5.21
CA GLU A 246 11.35 -1.72 6.03
C GLU A 246 12.33 -0.91 6.88
N TYR A 247 12.77 0.25 6.41
CA TYR A 247 13.62 1.14 7.22
C TYR A 247 12.91 1.56 8.51
N PHE A 248 11.63 1.96 8.43
CA PHE A 248 10.84 2.30 9.61
C PHE A 248 10.49 1.07 10.45
N MET A 249 10.12 -0.05 9.82
CA MET A 249 9.86 -1.31 10.52
C MET A 249 11.07 -1.78 11.35
N ALA A 250 12.29 -1.66 10.79
CA ALA A 250 13.52 -2.01 11.48
C ALA A 250 13.86 -1.09 12.67
N LYS A 251 13.28 0.12 12.72
CA LYS A 251 13.36 1.04 13.86
C LYS A 251 12.34 0.76 14.96
N GLY A 252 11.50 -0.27 14.79
CA GLY A 252 10.40 -0.58 15.69
C GLY A 252 9.15 0.26 15.45
N GLU A 253 9.06 0.94 14.32
CA GLU A 253 7.90 1.76 13.95
C GLU A 253 6.94 0.97 13.05
N ASP A 254 5.69 1.42 12.97
CA ASP A 254 4.72 0.85 12.05
C ASP A 254 4.73 1.63 10.73
N ALA A 255 4.76 0.90 9.61
CA ALA A 255 4.71 1.48 8.28
C ALA A 255 3.57 0.86 7.44
N LEU A 256 3.04 1.67 6.53
CA LEU A 256 2.05 1.29 5.52
C LEU A 256 2.62 1.59 4.15
N VAL A 257 2.70 0.60 3.27
CA VAL A 257 3.07 0.79 1.87
C VAL A 257 1.89 0.45 0.96
N ILE A 258 1.60 1.35 0.03
CA ILE A 258 0.56 1.20 -0.98
C ILE A 258 1.23 1.13 -2.36
N TYR A 259 0.90 0.11 -3.15
CA TYR A 259 1.41 -0.06 -4.51
C TYR A 259 0.28 0.19 -5.51
N ASP A 260 0.23 1.37 -6.12
CA ASP A 260 -0.81 1.77 -7.09
C ASP A 260 -0.22 1.91 -8.50
N ASP A 261 -0.17 0.86 -9.36
CA ASP A 261 -0.66 -0.50 -9.14
C ASP A 261 0.37 -1.56 -9.59
N LEU A 262 0.31 -2.74 -9.01
CA LEU A 262 1.21 -3.85 -9.37
C LEU A 262 0.90 -4.48 -10.73
N SER A 263 -0.28 -4.25 -11.32
CA SER A 263 -0.55 -4.67 -12.70
C SER A 263 0.43 -4.01 -13.67
N LYS A 264 0.71 -2.72 -13.46
CA LYS A 264 1.66 -1.97 -14.28
C LYS A 264 3.11 -2.38 -14.03
N GLN A 265 3.46 -2.73 -12.78
CA GLN A 265 4.76 -3.35 -12.53
C GLN A 265 4.93 -4.65 -13.32
N ALA A 266 3.90 -5.49 -13.34
CA ALA A 266 3.94 -6.73 -14.11
C ALA A 266 4.07 -6.47 -15.62
N TRP A 267 3.39 -5.44 -16.15
CA TRP A 267 3.54 -5.05 -17.56
C TRP A 267 4.94 -4.57 -17.88
N ALA A 268 5.51 -3.72 -17.03
CA ALA A 268 6.89 -3.27 -17.18
C ALA A 268 7.87 -4.44 -17.13
N TYR A 269 7.67 -5.39 -16.22
CA TYR A 269 8.53 -6.57 -16.13
C TYR A 269 8.40 -7.49 -17.34
N ARG A 270 7.18 -7.65 -17.90
CA ARG A 270 6.96 -8.36 -19.17
C ARG A 270 7.69 -7.70 -20.32
N GLU A 271 7.58 -6.38 -20.46
CA GLU A 271 8.27 -5.60 -21.50
C GLU A 271 9.78 -5.79 -21.40
N ILE A 272 10.37 -5.55 -20.25
CA ILE A 272 11.81 -5.74 -19.98
C ILE A 272 12.24 -7.17 -20.32
N SER A 273 11.47 -8.17 -19.91
CA SER A 273 11.82 -9.58 -20.14
C SER A 273 11.79 -9.96 -21.60
N LEU A 274 10.83 -9.43 -22.37
CA LEU A 274 10.78 -9.65 -23.83
C LEU A 274 11.95 -8.95 -24.56
N LEU A 275 12.29 -7.74 -24.16
CA LEU A 275 13.44 -7.00 -24.71
C LEU A 275 14.76 -7.72 -24.41
N LEU A 276 14.91 -8.32 -23.25
CA LEU A 276 16.04 -9.16 -22.86
C LEU A 276 15.95 -10.59 -23.44
N ARG A 277 14.97 -10.87 -24.32
CA ARG A 277 14.75 -12.16 -24.99
C ARG A 277 14.55 -13.34 -24.04
N ARG A 278 14.00 -13.10 -22.84
CA ARG A 278 13.57 -14.19 -21.95
C ARG A 278 12.39 -14.93 -22.57
N PRO A 279 12.33 -16.24 -22.47
CA PRO A 279 11.22 -17.01 -23.05
C PRO A 279 9.89 -16.62 -22.40
N PRO A 280 8.87 -16.24 -23.21
CA PRO A 280 7.56 -15.87 -22.68
C PRO A 280 6.76 -17.11 -22.23
N GLY A 281 6.02 -16.98 -21.14
CA GLY A 281 5.03 -17.92 -20.65
C GLY A 281 3.59 -17.48 -20.93
N ARG A 282 2.68 -17.76 -19.98
CA ARG A 282 1.27 -17.38 -20.07
C ARG A 282 1.11 -15.86 -20.23
N GLU A 283 0.26 -15.42 -21.15
CA GLU A 283 0.02 -14.01 -21.47
C GLU A 283 1.30 -13.21 -21.78
N ALA A 284 2.32 -13.89 -22.33
CA ALA A 284 3.66 -13.36 -22.58
C ALA A 284 4.44 -12.87 -21.36
N TYR A 285 3.99 -13.16 -20.14
CA TYR A 285 4.78 -12.91 -18.95
C TYR A 285 5.94 -13.90 -18.83
N PRO A 286 7.07 -13.49 -18.24
CA PRO A 286 8.15 -14.43 -17.92
C PRO A 286 7.70 -15.42 -16.84
N GLY A 287 8.30 -16.61 -16.81
CA GLY A 287 7.92 -17.70 -15.92
C GLY A 287 8.05 -17.36 -14.42
N ASP A 288 8.84 -16.35 -14.09
CA ASP A 288 9.11 -15.90 -12.72
C ASP A 288 8.26 -14.70 -12.26
N VAL A 289 7.21 -14.32 -13.01
CA VAL A 289 6.36 -13.18 -12.63
C VAL A 289 5.64 -13.39 -11.28
N PHE A 290 5.32 -14.63 -10.92
CA PHE A 290 4.82 -14.93 -9.57
C PHE A 290 5.84 -14.55 -8.50
N TYR A 291 7.11 -14.90 -8.73
CA TYR A 291 8.19 -14.57 -7.80
C TYR A 291 8.47 -13.07 -7.70
N LEU A 292 8.23 -12.31 -8.77
CA LEU A 292 8.30 -10.85 -8.74
C LEU A 292 7.44 -10.26 -7.61
N HIS A 293 6.17 -10.65 -7.55
CA HIS A 293 5.24 -10.13 -6.55
C HIS A 293 5.39 -10.82 -5.19
N SER A 294 5.69 -12.12 -5.15
CA SER A 294 5.83 -12.82 -3.88
C SER A 294 7.05 -12.35 -3.09
N ARG A 295 8.23 -12.17 -3.73
CA ARG A 295 9.41 -11.66 -3.04
C ARG A 295 9.27 -10.20 -2.57
N LEU A 296 8.38 -9.41 -3.20
CA LEU A 296 8.03 -8.07 -2.76
C LEU A 296 7.09 -8.11 -1.55
N LEU A 297 5.96 -8.81 -1.70
CA LEU A 297 4.87 -8.78 -0.73
C LEU A 297 5.18 -9.57 0.55
N GLU A 298 6.01 -10.62 0.47
CA GLU A 298 6.45 -11.36 1.66
C GLU A 298 7.33 -10.54 2.62
N ARG A 299 7.85 -9.40 2.16
CA ARG A 299 8.61 -8.47 3.01
C ARG A 299 7.71 -7.71 3.99
N ALA A 300 6.40 -7.60 3.69
CA ALA A 300 5.42 -7.06 4.63
C ALA A 300 5.16 -8.08 5.74
N ALA A 301 5.36 -7.64 6.97
CA ALA A 301 5.24 -8.49 8.16
C ALA A 301 5.12 -7.63 9.42
N ARG A 302 4.72 -8.26 10.53
CA ARG A 302 4.92 -7.76 11.87
C ARG A 302 6.07 -8.49 12.53
N LEU A 303 7.05 -7.76 13.03
CA LEU A 303 8.19 -8.33 13.73
C LEU A 303 7.86 -8.61 15.20
N ASN A 304 8.53 -9.61 15.78
CA ASN A 304 8.45 -9.85 17.20
C ASN A 304 9.32 -8.83 17.99
N GLU A 305 9.15 -8.77 19.31
CA GLU A 305 9.82 -7.78 20.16
C GLU A 305 11.35 -7.89 20.10
N GLU A 306 11.89 -9.10 19.97
CA GLU A 306 13.35 -9.34 19.86
C GLU A 306 13.93 -8.73 18.58
N ASN A 307 13.10 -8.56 17.55
CA ASN A 307 13.47 -7.96 16.26
C ASN A 307 12.93 -6.53 16.10
N GLY A 308 12.61 -5.84 17.21
CA GLY A 308 12.22 -4.44 17.23
C GLY A 308 10.72 -4.17 17.30
N GLY A 309 9.84 -5.18 17.09
CA GLY A 309 8.38 -5.06 17.27
C GLY A 309 7.65 -4.24 16.21
N GLY A 310 8.34 -3.65 15.23
CA GLY A 310 7.75 -2.86 14.16
C GLY A 310 6.93 -3.68 13.16
N SER A 311 6.18 -3.00 12.30
CA SER A 311 5.41 -3.65 11.25
C SER A 311 5.49 -2.93 9.91
N LEU A 312 5.35 -3.69 8.83
CA LEU A 312 5.13 -3.17 7.48
C LEU A 312 3.84 -3.80 6.94
N THR A 313 2.81 -2.98 6.77
CA THR A 313 1.54 -3.37 6.15
C THR A 313 1.59 -3.05 4.67
N ALA A 314 1.14 -3.95 3.80
CA ALA A 314 1.12 -3.73 2.36
C ALA A 314 -0.31 -3.73 1.82
N LEU A 315 -0.66 -2.70 1.06
CA LEU A 315 -1.89 -2.60 0.28
C LEU A 315 -1.55 -2.57 -1.21
N PRO A 316 -1.32 -3.73 -1.85
CA PRO A 316 -1.20 -3.79 -3.29
C PRO A 316 -2.54 -3.50 -3.97
N ILE A 317 -2.49 -2.77 -5.08
CA ILE A 317 -3.62 -2.55 -5.97
C ILE A 317 -3.42 -3.36 -7.24
N ILE A 318 -4.46 -4.07 -7.65
CA ILE A 318 -4.53 -4.78 -8.94
C ILE A 318 -5.73 -4.29 -9.73
N GLU A 319 -5.49 -4.04 -11.01
CA GLU A 319 -6.54 -3.70 -11.96
C GLU A 319 -7.06 -4.95 -12.67
N THR A 320 -8.38 -5.14 -12.66
CA THR A 320 -9.06 -6.16 -13.46
C THR A 320 -9.65 -5.55 -14.74
N GLN A 321 -10.03 -6.39 -15.68
CA GLN A 321 -10.79 -6.03 -16.87
C GLN A 321 -12.11 -6.81 -16.84
N ALA A 322 -13.23 -6.10 -16.92
CA ALA A 322 -14.57 -6.68 -16.85
C ALA A 322 -14.81 -7.59 -15.62
N GLY A 323 -14.19 -7.26 -14.48
CA GLY A 323 -14.32 -8.02 -13.24
C GLY A 323 -13.62 -9.38 -13.24
N ASP A 324 -12.78 -9.70 -14.24
CA ASP A 324 -12.11 -10.99 -14.33
C ASP A 324 -10.98 -11.13 -13.30
N VAL A 325 -11.31 -11.75 -12.17
CA VAL A 325 -10.35 -12.10 -11.10
C VAL A 325 -9.57 -13.39 -11.42
N SER A 326 -9.96 -14.13 -12.47
CA SER A 326 -9.30 -15.38 -12.89
C SER A 326 -8.12 -15.16 -13.84
N ALA A 327 -7.90 -13.93 -14.29
CA ALA A 327 -6.75 -13.54 -15.08
C ALA A 327 -5.42 -13.83 -14.33
N TYR A 328 -4.32 -13.91 -15.08
CA TYR A 328 -3.06 -14.44 -14.53
C TYR A 328 -2.49 -13.62 -13.37
N ILE A 329 -2.36 -12.31 -13.51
CA ILE A 329 -1.81 -11.45 -12.45
C ILE A 329 -2.73 -11.34 -11.25
N PRO A 330 -4.06 -11.07 -11.40
CA PRO A 330 -5.01 -11.12 -10.28
C PRO A 330 -4.91 -12.39 -9.44
N THR A 331 -4.96 -13.57 -10.07
CA THR A 331 -4.89 -14.87 -9.41
C THR A 331 -3.61 -15.04 -8.61
N ASN A 332 -2.47 -14.63 -9.18
CA ASN A 332 -1.17 -14.69 -8.50
C ASN A 332 -1.17 -13.83 -7.23
N VAL A 333 -1.63 -12.59 -7.31
CA VAL A 333 -1.59 -11.66 -6.16
C VAL A 333 -2.61 -12.04 -5.09
N ILE A 334 -3.81 -12.51 -5.46
CA ILE A 334 -4.80 -13.07 -4.52
C ILE A 334 -4.18 -14.23 -3.70
N SER A 335 -3.38 -15.08 -4.33
CA SER A 335 -2.76 -16.21 -3.64
C SER A 335 -1.64 -15.79 -2.68
N ILE A 336 -0.93 -14.70 -2.96
CA ILE A 336 0.18 -14.19 -2.15
C ILE A 336 -0.33 -13.40 -0.93
N THR A 337 -1.45 -12.70 -1.06
CA THR A 337 -1.98 -11.79 -0.04
C THR A 337 -2.81 -12.50 1.03
N ASP A 338 -3.01 -11.84 2.16
CA ASP A 338 -3.77 -12.35 3.31
C ASP A 338 -5.28 -12.03 3.21
N GLY A 339 -5.72 -11.63 2.04
CA GLY A 339 -7.10 -11.29 1.73
C GLY A 339 -7.21 -10.27 0.62
N GLN A 340 -8.45 -9.92 0.27
CA GLN A 340 -8.73 -8.92 -0.76
C GLN A 340 -9.98 -8.10 -0.47
N ILE A 341 -9.91 -6.83 -0.83
CA ILE A 341 -11.02 -5.90 -0.94
C ILE A 341 -11.42 -5.86 -2.42
N TYR A 342 -12.52 -6.51 -2.77
CA TYR A 342 -13.02 -6.55 -4.15
C TYR A 342 -14.02 -5.44 -4.41
N LEU A 343 -13.71 -4.56 -5.38
CA LEU A 343 -14.56 -3.46 -5.81
C LEU A 343 -15.26 -3.80 -7.11
N GLU A 344 -16.57 -3.78 -7.08
CA GLU A 344 -17.44 -4.19 -8.17
C GLU A 344 -17.98 -2.99 -8.96
N THR A 345 -17.89 -3.06 -10.26
CA THR A 345 -18.28 -1.99 -11.19
C THR A 345 -19.77 -1.69 -11.10
N ASP A 346 -20.62 -2.71 -11.00
CA ASP A 346 -22.08 -2.56 -10.92
C ASP A 346 -22.51 -1.83 -9.65
N LEU A 347 -21.89 -2.15 -8.51
CA LEU A 347 -22.15 -1.43 -7.26
C LEU A 347 -21.74 0.05 -7.37
N PHE A 348 -20.62 0.32 -8.02
CA PHE A 348 -20.14 1.68 -8.22
C PHE A 348 -21.12 2.54 -9.04
N TYR A 349 -21.64 2.00 -10.14
CA TYR A 349 -22.60 2.69 -10.98
C TYR A 349 -24.00 2.80 -10.35
N ARG A 350 -24.36 1.88 -9.46
CA ARG A 350 -25.58 1.98 -8.62
C ARG A 350 -25.42 3.02 -7.48
N GLY A 351 -24.29 3.72 -7.38
CA GLY A 351 -24.06 4.74 -6.37
C GLY A 351 -23.66 4.20 -5.00
N ILE A 352 -23.36 2.92 -4.87
CA ILE A 352 -22.84 2.31 -3.65
C ILE A 352 -21.33 2.54 -3.61
N ARG A 353 -20.88 3.44 -2.75
CA ARG A 353 -19.47 3.84 -2.64
C ARG A 353 -19.05 3.90 -1.16
N PRO A 354 -18.00 3.14 -0.77
CA PRO A 354 -17.16 2.27 -1.62
C PRO A 354 -17.95 1.10 -2.24
N ALA A 355 -17.57 0.75 -3.47
CA ALA A 355 -18.24 -0.31 -4.24
C ALA A 355 -17.82 -1.73 -3.80
N LEU A 356 -17.79 -1.96 -2.51
CA LEU A 356 -17.27 -3.15 -1.87
C LEU A 356 -18.23 -4.33 -2.05
N ASN A 357 -17.79 -5.38 -2.72
CA ASN A 357 -18.50 -6.65 -2.73
C ASN A 357 -18.13 -7.47 -1.49
N VAL A 358 -19.03 -7.53 -0.50
CA VAL A 358 -18.82 -8.22 0.77
C VAL A 358 -18.67 -9.74 0.60
N GLY A 359 -19.29 -10.33 -0.42
CA GLY A 359 -19.25 -11.77 -0.68
C GLY A 359 -17.89 -12.23 -1.21
N LEU A 360 -17.27 -11.44 -2.09
CA LEU A 360 -15.96 -11.73 -2.71
C LEU A 360 -14.77 -11.17 -1.93
N SER A 361 -15.03 -10.28 -0.98
CA SER A 361 -13.98 -9.68 -0.16
C SER A 361 -13.73 -10.52 1.10
N VAL A 362 -12.47 -10.72 1.42
CA VAL A 362 -12.03 -11.58 2.53
C VAL A 362 -10.84 -10.97 3.24
N SER A 363 -10.83 -10.98 4.57
CA SER A 363 -9.63 -10.80 5.39
C SER A 363 -9.33 -12.10 6.11
N ARG A 364 -8.16 -12.70 5.87
CA ARG A 364 -7.75 -13.94 6.55
C ARG A 364 -7.35 -13.71 8.00
N VAL A 365 -6.97 -12.49 8.37
CA VAL A 365 -6.73 -12.08 9.75
C VAL A 365 -8.05 -11.86 10.47
N GLY A 366 -9.02 -11.26 9.80
CA GLY A 366 -10.39 -11.09 10.27
C GLY A 366 -10.47 -10.34 11.61
N SER A 367 -11.33 -10.80 12.49
CA SER A 367 -11.63 -10.12 13.76
C SER A 367 -10.46 -10.03 14.75
N ALA A 368 -9.32 -10.70 14.48
CA ALA A 368 -8.09 -10.51 15.25
C ALA A 368 -7.50 -9.10 15.02
N ALA A 369 -7.78 -8.50 13.86
CA ALA A 369 -7.42 -7.13 13.51
C ALA A 369 -8.51 -6.10 13.85
N GLN A 370 -9.41 -6.39 14.78
CA GLN A 370 -10.44 -5.45 15.24
C GLN A 370 -10.31 -5.17 16.74
N THR A 371 -10.70 -3.96 17.16
CA THR A 371 -10.90 -3.65 18.56
C THR A 371 -12.09 -4.45 19.08
N LYS A 372 -12.17 -4.67 20.40
CA LYS A 372 -13.31 -5.37 21.01
C LYS A 372 -14.64 -4.65 20.70
N ALA A 373 -14.64 -3.32 20.67
CA ALA A 373 -15.79 -2.52 20.33
C ALA A 373 -16.25 -2.77 18.89
N MET A 374 -15.35 -2.66 17.91
CA MET A 374 -15.68 -2.91 16.52
C MET A 374 -16.15 -4.36 16.30
N LYS A 375 -15.50 -5.33 16.92
CA LYS A 375 -15.91 -6.74 16.85
C LYS A 375 -17.33 -6.99 17.36
N LYS A 376 -17.75 -6.27 18.43
CA LYS A 376 -19.11 -6.39 18.99
C LYS A 376 -20.17 -5.90 17.99
N VAL A 377 -19.93 -4.78 17.30
CA VAL A 377 -20.89 -4.21 16.33
C VAL A 377 -20.80 -4.88 14.95
N ALA A 378 -19.60 -5.24 14.49
CA ALA A 378 -19.40 -5.81 13.17
C ALA A 378 -19.82 -7.28 13.06
N GLY A 379 -19.85 -8.01 14.18
CA GLY A 379 -20.12 -9.45 14.17
C GLY A 379 -21.46 -9.84 13.56
N LYS A 380 -22.49 -9.01 13.72
CA LYS A 380 -23.83 -9.21 13.16
C LYS A 380 -23.98 -8.62 11.75
N LEU A 381 -23.24 -7.55 11.45
CA LEU A 381 -23.40 -6.75 10.24
C LEU A 381 -23.24 -7.57 8.95
N ARG A 382 -22.22 -8.40 8.89
CA ARG A 382 -21.94 -9.23 7.71
C ARG A 382 -23.04 -10.26 7.45
N LEU A 383 -23.59 -10.83 8.51
CA LEU A 383 -24.70 -11.78 8.42
C LEU A 383 -25.99 -11.08 7.95
N GLU A 384 -26.32 -9.93 8.53
CA GLU A 384 -27.51 -9.15 8.16
C GLU A 384 -27.45 -8.69 6.70
N LEU A 385 -26.29 -8.24 6.22
CA LEU A 385 -26.12 -7.86 4.81
C LEU A 385 -26.18 -9.05 3.86
N ALA A 386 -25.69 -10.23 4.25
CA ALA A 386 -25.80 -11.44 3.45
C ALA A 386 -27.27 -11.87 3.33
N GLN A 387 -28.01 -11.92 4.44
CA GLN A 387 -29.43 -12.22 4.46
C GLN A 387 -30.25 -11.19 3.64
N PHE A 388 -29.94 -9.91 3.79
CA PHE A 388 -30.58 -8.85 2.99
C PHE A 388 -30.42 -9.10 1.49
N ARG A 389 -29.23 -9.44 1.00
CA ARG A 389 -28.98 -9.69 -0.43
C ARG A 389 -29.79 -10.86 -0.95
N GLU A 390 -29.89 -11.94 -0.19
CA GLU A 390 -30.73 -13.09 -0.53
C GLU A 390 -32.21 -12.71 -0.59
N LEU A 391 -32.70 -11.99 0.42
CA LEU A 391 -34.07 -11.53 0.49
C LEU A 391 -34.41 -10.48 -0.58
N GLU A 392 -33.48 -9.55 -0.89
CA GLU A 392 -33.68 -8.55 -1.95
C GLU A 392 -33.82 -9.20 -3.32
N ALA A 393 -33.00 -10.22 -3.62
CA ALA A 393 -33.10 -10.98 -4.85
C ALA A 393 -34.45 -11.72 -4.94
N PHE A 394 -34.90 -12.32 -3.85
CA PHE A 394 -36.20 -13.01 -3.78
C PHE A 394 -37.38 -12.03 -3.89
N ALA A 395 -37.29 -10.88 -3.24
CA ALA A 395 -38.35 -9.86 -3.22
C ALA A 395 -38.66 -9.28 -4.61
N GLN A 396 -37.73 -9.34 -5.57
CA GLN A 396 -37.97 -8.91 -6.96
C GLN A 396 -39.02 -9.79 -7.67
N PHE A 397 -39.25 -11.01 -7.19
CA PHE A 397 -40.17 -11.98 -7.81
C PHE A 397 -41.40 -12.27 -6.93
N ALA A 398 -41.40 -11.87 -5.66
CA ALA A 398 -42.47 -12.15 -4.73
C ALA A 398 -43.50 -11.01 -4.71
N THR A 399 -44.79 -11.36 -4.90
CA THR A 399 -45.93 -10.40 -4.87
C THR A 399 -46.35 -10.06 -3.47
N ASP A 400 -46.15 -10.96 -2.48
CA ASP A 400 -46.53 -10.75 -1.06
C ASP A 400 -45.35 -11.15 -0.16
N LEU A 401 -44.88 -10.22 0.65
CA LEU A 401 -43.87 -10.42 1.67
C LEU A 401 -44.53 -10.31 3.04
N ASP A 402 -44.21 -11.25 3.93
CA ASP A 402 -44.62 -11.15 5.34
C ASP A 402 -43.95 -9.93 6.03
N ALA A 403 -44.53 -9.50 7.14
CA ALA A 403 -44.06 -8.31 7.87
C ALA A 403 -42.60 -8.40 8.34
N GLY A 404 -42.16 -9.60 8.77
CA GLY A 404 -40.80 -9.83 9.25
C GLY A 404 -39.78 -9.72 8.13
N THR A 405 -40.04 -10.36 6.98
CA THR A 405 -39.21 -10.28 5.78
C THR A 405 -39.09 -8.84 5.28
N ARG A 406 -40.20 -8.10 5.27
CA ARG A 406 -40.20 -6.68 4.88
C ARG A 406 -39.34 -5.85 5.82
N GLN A 407 -39.43 -6.06 7.13
CA GLN A 407 -38.60 -5.35 8.12
C GLN A 407 -37.10 -5.66 7.91
N GLN A 408 -36.75 -6.91 7.64
CA GLN A 408 -35.34 -7.29 7.35
C GLN A 408 -34.80 -6.60 6.08
N ILE A 409 -35.60 -6.52 5.03
CA ILE A 409 -35.24 -5.82 3.79
C ILE A 409 -35.04 -4.33 4.05
N GLU A 410 -35.95 -3.68 4.76
CA GLU A 410 -35.84 -2.26 5.10
C GLU A 410 -34.60 -1.97 5.97
N ARG A 411 -34.30 -2.85 6.92
CA ARG A 411 -33.09 -2.75 7.74
C ARG A 411 -31.83 -2.92 6.90
N GLY A 412 -31.80 -3.89 5.99
CA GLY A 412 -30.67 -4.10 5.08
C GLY A 412 -30.44 -2.92 4.12
N ARG A 413 -31.51 -2.26 3.66
CA ARG A 413 -31.43 -1.02 2.88
C ARG A 413 -30.78 0.11 3.69
N ARG A 414 -31.23 0.32 4.94
CA ARG A 414 -30.62 1.33 5.83
C ARG A 414 -29.15 1.05 6.08
N LEU A 415 -28.79 -0.21 6.33
CA LEU A 415 -27.39 -0.62 6.50
C LEU A 415 -26.58 -0.34 5.24
N THR A 416 -27.12 -0.58 4.05
CA THR A 416 -26.44 -0.31 2.79
C THR A 416 -26.20 1.19 2.58
N GLU A 417 -27.20 2.03 2.88
CA GLU A 417 -27.05 3.49 2.84
C GLU A 417 -26.02 3.98 3.85
N LEU A 418 -26.07 3.47 5.09
CA LEU A 418 -25.15 3.86 6.16
C LEU A 418 -23.69 3.51 5.86
N LEU A 419 -23.45 2.43 5.12
CA LEU A 419 -22.10 2.01 4.74
C LEU A 419 -21.52 2.83 3.59
N LYS A 420 -22.30 3.63 2.91
CA LYS A 420 -21.79 4.61 1.94
C LYS A 420 -20.94 5.66 2.66
N GLN A 421 -19.89 6.08 2.00
CA GLN A 421 -18.97 7.08 2.55
C GLN A 421 -18.32 7.88 1.42
N PRO A 422 -18.33 9.21 1.48
CA PRO A 422 -17.67 10.04 0.48
C PRO A 422 -16.14 9.89 0.56
N GLN A 423 -15.45 10.15 -0.55
CA GLN A 423 -13.99 10.15 -0.60
C GLN A 423 -13.42 11.28 0.26
N TYR A 424 -12.26 11.03 0.85
CA TYR A 424 -11.49 11.98 1.66
C TYR A 424 -12.17 12.39 2.98
N HIS A 425 -13.09 11.57 3.44
CA HIS A 425 -13.78 11.72 4.72
C HIS A 425 -13.65 10.44 5.56
N PRO A 426 -12.43 10.01 5.92
CA PRO A 426 -12.27 8.87 6.81
C PRO A 426 -12.79 9.21 8.20
N LEU A 427 -13.45 8.25 8.84
CA LEU A 427 -14.03 8.38 10.17
C LEU A 427 -13.14 7.73 11.22
N PRO A 428 -12.94 8.36 12.38
CA PRO A 428 -12.25 7.73 13.48
C PRO A 428 -13.08 6.53 13.99
N PHE A 429 -12.38 5.54 14.56
CA PHE A 429 -13.00 4.25 14.86
C PHE A 429 -14.17 4.36 15.84
N GLU A 430 -14.11 5.25 16.83
CA GLU A 430 -15.17 5.50 17.80
C GLU A 430 -16.45 6.01 17.15
N ALA A 431 -16.34 6.89 16.15
CA ALA A 431 -17.48 7.37 15.38
C ALA A 431 -18.08 6.25 14.52
N GLN A 432 -17.23 5.43 13.87
CA GLN A 432 -17.69 4.27 13.13
C GLN A 432 -18.47 3.29 14.04
N VAL A 433 -17.96 3.01 15.24
CA VAL A 433 -18.61 2.12 16.21
C VAL A 433 -19.95 2.68 16.64
N ALA A 434 -20.06 3.99 16.93
CA ALA A 434 -21.30 4.62 17.35
C ALA A 434 -22.38 4.54 16.26
N VAL A 435 -22.01 4.85 15.01
CA VAL A 435 -22.93 4.79 13.85
C VAL A 435 -23.40 3.34 13.60
N LEU A 436 -22.48 2.39 13.57
CA LEU A 436 -22.83 0.97 13.39
C LEU A 436 -23.64 0.40 14.56
N PHE A 437 -23.36 0.84 15.78
CA PHE A 437 -24.14 0.47 16.96
C PHE A 437 -25.59 0.90 16.84
N ALA A 438 -25.86 2.11 16.35
CA ALA A 438 -27.22 2.60 16.10
C ALA A 438 -27.98 1.69 15.14
N ALA A 439 -27.35 1.31 14.04
CA ALA A 439 -27.96 0.49 12.99
C ALA A 439 -28.26 -0.94 13.46
N ILE A 440 -27.30 -1.59 14.12
CA ILE A 440 -27.42 -2.99 14.53
C ILE A 440 -28.42 -3.18 15.67
N ASN A 441 -28.57 -2.17 16.53
CA ASN A 441 -29.54 -2.22 17.65
C ASN A 441 -30.94 -1.72 17.27
N GLY A 442 -31.23 -1.47 15.98
CA GLY A 442 -32.55 -1.06 15.51
C GLY A 442 -32.94 0.39 15.85
N LEU A 443 -31.98 1.19 16.32
CA LEU A 443 -32.23 2.59 16.68
C LEU A 443 -32.47 3.50 15.46
N LEU A 444 -32.25 2.97 14.24
CA LEU A 444 -32.52 3.64 12.96
C LEU A 444 -33.80 3.16 12.27
N ASP A 445 -34.55 2.21 12.87
CA ASP A 445 -35.72 1.58 12.22
C ASP A 445 -36.84 2.59 11.89
N GLN A 446 -36.92 3.71 12.63
CA GLN A 446 -37.87 4.80 12.38
C GLN A 446 -37.37 5.85 11.37
N ILE A 447 -36.09 5.86 11.03
CA ILE A 447 -35.53 6.84 10.10
C ILE A 447 -35.81 6.34 8.66
N PRO A 448 -36.36 7.17 7.76
CA PRO A 448 -36.54 6.83 6.36
C PRO A 448 -35.18 6.54 5.69
N VAL A 449 -35.15 5.56 4.78
CA VAL A 449 -33.90 5.13 4.10
C VAL A 449 -33.20 6.31 3.42
N GLU A 450 -33.97 7.20 2.80
CA GLU A 450 -33.48 8.38 2.08
C GLU A 450 -32.82 9.42 2.98
N LYS A 451 -33.11 9.38 4.28
CA LYS A 451 -32.56 10.30 5.28
C LYS A 451 -31.41 9.73 6.09
N ILE A 452 -30.98 8.50 5.81
CA ILE A 452 -29.88 7.85 6.58
C ILE A 452 -28.56 8.61 6.45
N VAL A 453 -28.24 9.11 5.26
CA VAL A 453 -27.01 9.87 5.02
C VAL A 453 -27.05 11.20 5.79
N ASP A 454 -28.18 11.94 5.70
CA ASP A 454 -28.36 13.20 6.42
C ASP A 454 -28.32 12.98 7.94
N TRP A 455 -28.94 11.88 8.41
CA TRP A 455 -28.90 11.46 9.81
C TRP A 455 -27.46 11.23 10.28
N GLU A 456 -26.67 10.51 9.50
CA GLU A 456 -25.28 10.21 9.84
C GLU A 456 -24.44 11.47 9.93
N GLU A 457 -24.52 12.37 8.94
CA GLU A 457 -23.78 13.64 8.94
C GLU A 457 -24.13 14.50 10.15
N ALA A 458 -25.41 14.64 10.45
CA ALA A 458 -25.87 15.40 11.61
C ALA A 458 -25.49 14.71 12.93
N PHE A 459 -25.54 13.37 13.00
CA PHE A 459 -25.13 12.62 14.18
C PHE A 459 -23.63 12.75 14.45
N GLN A 460 -22.79 12.74 13.42
CA GLN A 460 -21.35 12.98 13.58
C GLN A 460 -21.08 14.34 14.21
N GLN A 461 -21.78 15.40 13.79
CA GLN A 461 -21.67 16.73 14.43
C GLN A 461 -22.15 16.72 15.87
N TYR A 462 -23.23 15.97 16.15
CA TYR A 462 -23.77 15.81 17.51
C TYR A 462 -22.78 15.05 18.41
N LEU A 463 -22.08 14.05 17.90
CA LEU A 463 -21.03 13.34 18.64
C LEU A 463 -19.88 14.27 19.08
N LEU A 464 -19.50 15.23 18.24
CA LEU A 464 -18.45 16.22 18.56
C LEU A 464 -18.86 17.22 19.64
N SER A 465 -20.16 17.49 19.82
CA SER A 465 -20.69 18.43 20.81
C SER A 465 -21.18 17.76 22.09
N SER A 466 -22.07 16.79 21.94
CA SER A 466 -22.78 16.16 23.07
C SER A 466 -22.28 14.76 23.42
N GLY A 467 -21.54 14.11 22.51
CA GLY A 467 -21.03 12.75 22.68
C GLY A 467 -19.59 12.65 23.19
N VAL A 468 -18.95 13.76 23.52
CA VAL A 468 -17.49 13.82 23.80
C VAL A 468 -17.02 12.82 24.85
N ASP A 469 -17.74 12.69 25.95
CA ASP A 469 -17.33 11.80 27.05
C ASP A 469 -17.46 10.32 26.66
N VAL A 470 -18.56 9.95 26.00
CA VAL A 470 -18.77 8.58 25.51
C VAL A 470 -17.74 8.22 24.45
N MET A 471 -17.41 9.16 23.54
CA MET A 471 -16.38 8.95 22.51
C MET A 471 -14.98 8.79 23.12
N LYS A 472 -14.61 9.60 24.12
CA LYS A 472 -13.34 9.46 24.85
C LYS A 472 -13.24 8.12 25.57
N SER A 473 -14.32 7.71 26.25
CA SER A 473 -14.36 6.40 26.93
C SER A 473 -14.19 5.26 25.92
N LEU A 474 -14.89 5.34 24.77
CA LEU A 474 -14.80 4.33 23.72
C LEU A 474 -13.38 4.28 23.11
N GLN A 475 -12.74 5.44 22.93
CA GLN A 475 -11.38 5.55 22.39
C GLN A 475 -10.34 4.96 23.35
N SER A 476 -10.49 5.16 24.66
CA SER A 476 -9.57 4.65 25.67
C SER A 476 -9.76 3.15 25.91
N GLU A 477 -11.00 2.70 26.12
CA GLU A 477 -11.32 1.30 26.44
C GLU A 477 -11.21 0.37 25.24
N LYS A 478 -11.48 0.88 24.04
CA LYS A 478 -11.58 0.10 22.79
C LYS A 478 -12.54 -1.09 22.88
N ALA A 479 -13.50 -1.01 23.83
CA ALA A 479 -14.53 -1.99 24.13
C ALA A 479 -15.84 -1.29 24.44
N ILE A 480 -16.97 -1.94 24.21
CA ILE A 480 -18.29 -1.46 24.62
C ILE A 480 -18.61 -2.14 25.94
N THR A 481 -18.34 -1.45 27.04
CA THR A 481 -18.77 -1.81 28.40
C THR A 481 -20.26 -1.51 28.60
N ASP A 482 -20.87 -2.00 29.67
CA ASP A 482 -22.29 -1.74 29.94
C ASP A 482 -22.57 -0.23 30.10
N GLU A 483 -21.65 0.51 30.67
CA GLU A 483 -21.71 1.97 30.81
C GLU A 483 -21.65 2.69 29.46
N ILE A 484 -20.70 2.32 28.61
CA ILE A 484 -20.58 2.86 27.25
C ILE A 484 -21.81 2.49 26.42
N GLU A 485 -22.32 1.26 26.55
CA GLU A 485 -23.53 0.83 25.85
C GLU A 485 -24.75 1.66 26.24
N ALA A 486 -24.97 1.88 27.54
CA ALA A 486 -26.04 2.73 28.04
C ALA A 486 -25.88 4.18 27.57
N GLY A 487 -24.66 4.71 27.62
CA GLY A 487 -24.33 6.04 27.11
C GLY A 487 -24.60 6.21 25.61
N LEU A 488 -24.20 5.24 24.79
CA LEU A 488 -24.47 5.24 23.34
C LEU A 488 -25.97 5.18 23.03
N LYS A 489 -26.71 4.30 23.70
CA LYS A 489 -28.17 4.19 23.52
C LYS A 489 -28.86 5.51 23.82
N LYS A 490 -28.58 6.08 24.99
CA LYS A 490 -29.18 7.37 25.40
C LYS A 490 -28.82 8.48 24.40
N LEU A 491 -27.54 8.58 24.01
CA LEU A 491 -27.08 9.61 23.09
C LEU A 491 -27.76 9.54 21.71
N ILE A 492 -28.00 8.32 21.21
CA ILE A 492 -28.68 8.09 19.93
C ILE A 492 -30.17 8.36 20.04
N GLU A 493 -30.81 7.93 21.12
CA GLU A 493 -32.24 8.18 21.38
C GLU A 493 -32.53 9.68 21.52
N ASP A 494 -31.71 10.42 22.28
CA ASP A 494 -31.82 11.88 22.45
C ASP A 494 -31.65 12.59 21.11
N PHE A 495 -30.66 12.15 20.29
CA PHE A 495 -30.47 12.71 18.97
C PHE A 495 -31.63 12.41 18.02
N ASN A 496 -32.15 11.18 18.00
CA ASN A 496 -33.27 10.80 17.15
C ASN A 496 -34.51 11.61 17.41
N GLN A 497 -34.80 12.00 18.67
CA GLN A 497 -35.91 12.88 19.02
C GLN A 497 -35.77 14.26 18.38
N THR A 498 -34.53 14.81 18.35
CA THR A 498 -34.27 16.12 17.75
C THR A 498 -34.21 16.08 16.22
N PHE A 499 -33.75 14.99 15.63
CA PHE A 499 -33.67 14.80 14.19
C PHE A 499 -35.05 14.58 13.55
N SER A 500 -36.00 13.98 14.27
CA SER A 500 -37.34 13.70 13.77
C SER A 500 -38.32 14.87 13.94
N SER A 501 -37.94 15.92 14.64
CA SER A 501 -38.68 17.16 14.81
C SER A 501 -38.27 18.21 13.77
#